data_3e4e66ccd25064b55afd23c510961e20
#
_entry.id   3e4e66ccd25064b55afd23c510961e20
#
_cell.length_a   1.000
_cell.length_b   1.000
_cell.length_c   1.000
_cell.angle_alpha   90.00
_cell.angle_beta   90.00
_cell.angle_gamma   90.00
#
_symmetry.space_group_name_H-M   'P 1'
#
loop_
_entity.id
_entity.type
_entity.pdbx_description
1 polymer ?
#
loop_
_entity_poly.entity_id
_entity_poly.type
_entity_poly.pdbx_seq_one_letter_code
_entity_poly.pdbx_strand_id
1 'polypeptide(L)'
;MAMAAFPAMGTEVTVVALDGLAGRAAERVRRLFAGWERTLSRFRHDSDLSALNARAGVPVVVGELLFQVLATALRAARATGGAYDPTMLRQLEGLGYDRSFEQVPAASAAAPAAAPPPPGGGWRRLRLEEASRTVTLPAGVGVDLGGIAKGMAVDAAAGRLAAAGIGPAMVNAGGDLRVLGRPPGGGDWPIAIDAPGGRVTVPLAAGAMATSGTGRRRWSRGGERRHHLLDPRTGAPAGTGLWSVTVVAPTCAQAEVAAKVAFVLGEDGGAGFLRRTGLPGLFAGEAGGWRAAAGWPAWTLPERPVARC
;
A
#
# COMPACT_ATOMS: atom_id res chain seq x y z
N MET A 1 -3.24 25.84 -9.19
CA MET A 1 -2.82 24.43 -9.24
C MET A 1 -3.69 23.68 -10.23
N ALA A 2 -3.10 22.88 -11.12
CA ALA A 2 -3.81 21.99 -12.04
C ALA A 2 -3.57 20.53 -11.67
N MET A 3 -4.51 19.68 -12.03
CA MET A 3 -4.51 18.25 -11.77
C MET A 3 -4.56 17.47 -13.08
N ALA A 4 -3.79 16.39 -13.15
CA ALA A 4 -3.90 15.39 -14.20
C ALA A 4 -3.95 14.00 -13.58
N ALA A 5 -4.73 13.10 -14.18
CA ALA A 5 -4.91 11.73 -13.70
C ALA A 5 -4.72 10.71 -14.82
N PHE A 6 -4.30 9.50 -14.46
CA PHE A 6 -4.16 8.36 -15.36
C PHE A 6 -4.18 7.04 -14.59
N PRO A 7 -4.60 5.93 -15.19
CA PRO A 7 -4.54 4.61 -14.56
C PRO A 7 -3.12 4.06 -14.57
N ALA A 8 -2.68 3.47 -13.44
CA ALA A 8 -1.46 2.66 -13.34
C ALA A 8 -1.47 1.82 -12.05
N MET A 9 -0.78 0.69 -12.05
CA MET A 9 -0.60 -0.21 -10.89
C MET A 9 -1.93 -0.57 -10.19
N GLY A 10 -3.00 -0.79 -10.94
CA GLY A 10 -4.32 -1.16 -10.45
C GLY A 10 -5.00 -0.06 -9.62
N THR A 11 -4.72 1.21 -9.93
CA THR A 11 -5.37 2.37 -9.32
C THR A 11 -5.31 3.59 -10.24
N GLU A 12 -5.99 4.67 -9.84
CA GLU A 12 -5.80 5.98 -10.45
C GLU A 12 -4.61 6.70 -9.81
N VAL A 13 -3.72 7.20 -10.65
CA VAL A 13 -2.60 8.07 -10.25
C VAL A 13 -2.95 9.51 -10.58
N THR A 14 -2.95 10.38 -9.57
CA THR A 14 -3.20 11.81 -9.70
C THR A 14 -1.92 12.59 -9.45
N VAL A 15 -1.65 13.56 -10.29
CA VAL A 15 -0.54 14.51 -10.14
C VAL A 15 -1.11 15.92 -10.07
N VAL A 16 -0.82 16.61 -8.98
CA VAL A 16 -1.18 18.04 -8.81
C VAL A 16 0.11 18.84 -8.85
N ALA A 17 0.15 19.90 -9.68
CA ALA A 17 1.30 20.79 -9.79
C ALA A 17 0.82 22.21 -10.16
N LEU A 18 1.75 23.15 -10.25
CA LEU A 18 1.45 24.52 -10.72
C LEU A 18 0.85 24.50 -12.13
N ASP A 19 -0.02 25.47 -12.40
CA ASP A 19 -0.59 25.67 -13.72
C ASP A 19 0.54 25.78 -14.78
N GLY A 20 0.36 25.18 -15.94
CA GLY A 20 1.40 25.09 -16.96
C GLY A 20 2.44 23.96 -16.76
N LEU A 21 2.60 23.43 -15.55
CA LEU A 21 3.52 22.33 -15.26
C LEU A 21 2.85 20.98 -15.09
N ALA A 22 1.54 20.91 -14.80
CA ALA A 22 0.83 19.70 -14.46
C ALA A 22 0.89 18.63 -15.55
N GLY A 23 0.75 19.00 -16.84
CA GLY A 23 0.86 18.05 -17.95
C GLY A 23 2.25 17.43 -18.08
N ARG A 24 3.31 18.24 -17.95
CA ARG A 24 4.70 17.76 -17.98
C ARG A 24 5.02 16.88 -16.77
N ALA A 25 4.52 17.26 -15.59
CA ALA A 25 4.66 16.48 -14.36
C ALA A 25 3.97 15.12 -14.52
N ALA A 26 2.71 15.10 -14.95
CA ALA A 26 1.94 13.88 -15.15
C ALA A 26 2.60 12.93 -16.16
N GLU A 27 3.12 13.44 -17.28
CA GLU A 27 3.79 12.61 -18.28
C GLU A 27 5.08 11.97 -17.74
N ARG A 28 5.86 12.69 -16.94
CA ARG A 28 7.04 12.14 -16.25
C ARG A 28 6.66 11.03 -15.27
N VAL A 29 5.62 11.27 -14.48
CA VAL A 29 5.11 10.30 -13.50
C VAL A 29 4.54 9.08 -14.22
N ARG A 30 3.74 9.27 -15.28
CA ARG A 30 3.17 8.16 -16.08
C ARG A 30 4.24 7.22 -16.63
N ARG A 31 5.32 7.77 -17.21
CA ARG A 31 6.43 6.94 -17.73
C ARG A 31 7.13 6.15 -16.63
N LEU A 32 7.32 6.75 -15.45
CA LEU A 32 7.87 6.05 -14.30
C LEU A 32 6.96 4.90 -13.87
N PHE A 33 5.66 5.18 -13.64
CA PHE A 33 4.71 4.17 -13.19
C PHE A 33 4.57 3.02 -14.21
N ALA A 34 4.55 3.32 -15.50
CA ALA A 34 4.54 2.29 -16.55
C ALA A 34 5.78 1.39 -16.50
N GLY A 35 6.97 1.95 -16.22
CA GLY A 35 8.20 1.17 -16.02
C GLY A 35 8.11 0.27 -14.77
N TRP A 36 7.62 0.83 -13.67
CA TRP A 36 7.44 0.09 -12.42
C TRP A 36 6.42 -1.04 -12.57
N GLU A 37 5.30 -0.80 -13.23
CA GLU A 37 4.28 -1.81 -13.46
C GLU A 37 4.79 -2.96 -14.34
N ARG A 38 5.56 -2.67 -15.40
CA ARG A 38 6.19 -3.72 -16.21
C ARG A 38 7.14 -4.61 -15.42
N THR A 39 7.85 -4.06 -14.43
CA THR A 39 8.79 -4.81 -13.61
C THR A 39 8.11 -5.54 -12.45
N LEU A 40 7.14 -4.90 -11.77
CA LEU A 40 6.67 -5.30 -10.44
C LEU A 40 5.24 -5.87 -10.41
N SER A 41 4.50 -5.85 -11.52
CA SER A 41 3.13 -6.35 -11.52
C SER A 41 3.09 -7.88 -11.49
N ARG A 42 2.49 -8.47 -10.46
CA ARG A 42 2.23 -9.91 -10.42
C ARG A 42 1.10 -10.38 -11.37
N PHE A 43 0.37 -9.43 -11.94
CA PHE A 43 -0.73 -9.71 -12.87
C PHE A 43 -0.28 -9.71 -14.34
N ARG A 44 0.91 -9.19 -14.61
CA ARG A 44 1.53 -9.26 -15.92
C ARG A 44 2.40 -10.50 -16.00
N HIS A 45 2.13 -11.38 -16.95
CA HIS A 45 2.91 -12.59 -17.18
C HIS A 45 4.35 -12.30 -17.65
N ASP A 46 4.56 -11.14 -18.28
CA ASP A 46 5.84 -10.68 -18.84
C ASP A 46 6.62 -9.77 -17.87
N SER A 47 6.21 -9.65 -16.60
CA SER A 47 6.95 -8.85 -15.60
C SER A 47 8.12 -9.63 -15.00
N ASP A 48 9.15 -8.89 -14.56
CA ASP A 48 10.30 -9.48 -13.86
C ASP A 48 9.87 -10.19 -12.57
N LEU A 49 8.89 -9.63 -11.85
CA LEU A 49 8.33 -10.26 -10.64
C LEU A 49 7.64 -11.60 -10.94
N SER A 50 6.86 -11.66 -12.02
CA SER A 50 6.20 -12.91 -12.44
C SER A 50 7.22 -13.97 -12.86
N ALA A 51 8.26 -13.57 -13.60
CA ALA A 51 9.37 -14.45 -13.97
C ALA A 51 10.12 -14.98 -12.73
N LEU A 52 10.36 -14.13 -11.73
CA LEU A 52 10.96 -14.53 -10.45
C LEU A 52 10.06 -15.51 -9.69
N ASN A 53 8.75 -15.22 -9.58
CA ASN A 53 7.78 -16.08 -8.88
C ASN A 53 7.64 -17.46 -9.54
N ALA A 54 7.75 -17.54 -10.86
CA ALA A 54 7.70 -18.82 -11.61
C ALA A 54 8.96 -19.68 -11.37
N ARG A 55 10.05 -19.10 -10.89
CA ARG A 55 11.33 -19.76 -10.63
C ARG A 55 11.65 -19.90 -9.15
N ALA A 56 10.63 -20.00 -8.30
CA ALA A 56 10.83 -20.25 -6.87
C ALA A 56 11.59 -21.56 -6.65
N GLY A 57 12.58 -21.56 -5.76
CA GLY A 57 13.49 -22.66 -5.48
C GLY A 57 14.85 -22.57 -6.18
N VAL A 58 15.03 -21.68 -7.15
CA VAL A 58 16.32 -21.48 -7.84
C VAL A 58 16.80 -20.02 -7.75
N PRO A 59 18.12 -19.78 -7.73
CA PRO A 59 18.67 -18.43 -7.81
C PRO A 59 18.36 -17.76 -9.16
N VAL A 60 17.94 -16.51 -9.12
CA VAL A 60 17.61 -15.70 -10.31
C VAL A 60 18.30 -14.35 -10.22
N VAL A 61 19.08 -13.97 -11.22
CA VAL A 61 19.59 -12.61 -11.37
C VAL A 61 18.44 -11.71 -11.84
N VAL A 62 18.21 -10.61 -11.13
CA VAL A 62 17.10 -9.68 -11.42
C VAL A 62 17.61 -8.28 -11.76
N GLY A 63 16.75 -7.48 -12.38
CA GLY A 63 17.02 -6.06 -12.64
C GLY A 63 17.10 -5.26 -11.33
N GLU A 64 17.82 -4.13 -11.40
CA GLU A 64 18.08 -3.22 -10.27
C GLU A 64 16.80 -2.82 -9.53
N LEU A 65 15.75 -2.42 -10.25
CA LEU A 65 14.50 -1.96 -9.65
C LEU A 65 13.84 -3.08 -8.80
N LEU A 66 13.71 -4.29 -9.36
CA LEU A 66 13.11 -5.41 -8.64
C LEU A 66 13.94 -5.77 -7.40
N PHE A 67 15.28 -5.78 -7.53
CA PHE A 67 16.18 -6.05 -6.42
C PHE A 67 16.00 -5.05 -5.28
N GLN A 68 16.00 -3.74 -5.58
CA GLN A 68 15.84 -2.67 -4.59
C GLN A 68 14.48 -2.74 -3.88
N VAL A 69 13.40 -3.01 -4.63
CA VAL A 69 12.07 -3.15 -4.03
C VAL A 69 12.00 -4.38 -3.12
N LEU A 70 12.56 -5.51 -3.53
CA LEU A 70 12.64 -6.72 -2.70
C LEU A 70 13.49 -6.51 -1.45
N ALA A 71 14.64 -5.85 -1.57
CA ALA A 71 15.48 -5.52 -0.43
C ALA A 71 14.75 -4.62 0.58
N THR A 72 13.99 -3.63 0.09
CA THR A 72 13.19 -2.75 0.94
C THR A 72 12.04 -3.51 1.60
N ALA A 73 11.34 -4.36 0.85
CA ALA A 73 10.28 -5.22 1.37
C ALA A 73 10.78 -6.17 2.46
N LEU A 74 11.96 -6.76 2.26
CA LEU A 74 12.58 -7.66 3.25
C LEU A 74 13.02 -6.92 4.51
N ARG A 75 13.56 -5.69 4.38
CA ARG A 75 13.84 -4.83 5.54
C ARG A 75 12.57 -4.50 6.32
N ALA A 76 11.49 -4.15 5.61
CA ALA A 76 10.19 -3.89 6.24
C ALA A 76 9.63 -5.13 6.96
N ALA A 77 9.72 -6.33 6.36
CA ALA A 77 9.31 -7.56 7.00
C ALA A 77 10.08 -7.83 8.30
N ARG A 78 11.40 -7.64 8.28
CA ARG A 78 12.25 -7.76 9.48
C ARG A 78 11.90 -6.74 10.55
N ALA A 79 11.78 -5.47 10.20
CA ALA A 79 11.46 -4.37 11.12
C ALA A 79 10.09 -4.52 11.79
N THR A 80 9.15 -5.19 11.12
CA THR A 80 7.78 -5.42 11.63
C THR A 80 7.58 -6.81 12.23
N GLY A 81 8.65 -7.62 12.38
CA GLY A 81 8.57 -9.00 12.88
C GLY A 81 7.71 -9.91 11.99
N GLY A 82 7.48 -9.53 10.73
CA GLY A 82 6.66 -10.24 9.76
C GLY A 82 5.18 -9.86 9.78
N ALA A 83 4.76 -8.84 10.53
CA ALA A 83 3.41 -8.29 10.42
C ALA A 83 3.16 -7.67 9.02
N TYR A 84 4.21 -7.15 8.38
CA TYR A 84 4.28 -7.00 6.93
C TYR A 84 5.06 -8.20 6.36
N ASP A 85 4.46 -8.95 5.45
CA ASP A 85 5.09 -10.09 4.78
C ASP A 85 4.88 -9.99 3.27
N PRO A 86 5.94 -9.79 2.47
CA PRO A 86 5.82 -9.74 1.01
C PRO A 86 5.65 -11.13 0.39
N THR A 87 5.74 -12.22 1.15
CA THR A 87 5.68 -13.59 0.64
C THR A 87 4.29 -14.23 0.73
N MET A 88 3.23 -13.40 0.69
CA MET A 88 1.84 -13.82 0.82
C MET A 88 1.12 -14.06 -0.52
N LEU A 89 1.85 -14.18 -1.63
CA LEU A 89 1.23 -14.33 -2.96
C LEU A 89 0.34 -15.58 -3.05
N ARG A 90 0.84 -16.73 -2.58
CA ARG A 90 0.12 -18.01 -2.70
C ARG A 90 -1.17 -18.02 -1.88
N GLN A 91 -1.17 -17.33 -0.74
CA GLN A 91 -2.36 -17.13 0.08
C GLN A 91 -3.40 -16.25 -0.65
N LEU A 92 -2.97 -15.15 -1.28
CA LEU A 92 -3.86 -14.31 -2.08
C LEU A 92 -4.48 -15.08 -3.25
N GLU A 93 -3.68 -15.84 -3.98
CA GLU A 93 -4.14 -16.69 -5.10
C GLU A 93 -5.13 -17.76 -4.63
N GLY A 94 -4.82 -18.45 -3.54
CA GLY A 94 -5.70 -19.47 -2.93
C GLY A 94 -7.04 -18.91 -2.47
N LEU A 95 -7.08 -17.64 -2.08
CA LEU A 95 -8.31 -16.94 -1.71
C LEU A 95 -9.09 -16.41 -2.93
N GLY A 96 -8.55 -16.56 -4.15
CA GLY A 96 -9.20 -16.15 -5.40
C GLY A 96 -8.76 -14.77 -5.92
N TYR A 97 -7.72 -14.18 -5.36
CA TYR A 97 -7.12 -12.94 -5.87
C TYR A 97 -5.88 -13.25 -6.71
N ASP A 98 -6.08 -13.96 -7.80
CA ASP A 98 -5.06 -14.47 -8.74
C ASP A 98 -4.90 -13.63 -10.02
N ARG A 99 -5.75 -12.60 -10.21
CA ARG A 99 -5.80 -11.72 -11.39
C ARG A 99 -6.02 -10.28 -10.98
N SER A 100 -5.94 -9.33 -11.91
CA SER A 100 -6.29 -7.92 -11.67
C SER A 100 -7.65 -7.81 -11.01
N PHE A 101 -7.80 -6.91 -10.03
CA PHE A 101 -9.00 -6.88 -9.20
C PHE A 101 -10.29 -6.63 -10.00
N GLU A 102 -10.19 -5.89 -11.09
CA GLU A 102 -11.29 -5.63 -12.03
C GLU A 102 -11.83 -6.92 -12.69
N GLN A 103 -11.02 -7.98 -12.69
CA GLN A 103 -11.37 -9.29 -13.24
C GLN A 103 -11.77 -10.30 -12.15
N VAL A 104 -11.65 -9.93 -10.86
CA VAL A 104 -12.10 -10.78 -9.75
C VAL A 104 -13.61 -10.65 -9.64
N PRO A 105 -14.38 -11.75 -9.75
CA PRO A 105 -15.82 -11.71 -9.58
C PRO A 105 -16.18 -11.18 -8.19
N ALA A 106 -17.10 -10.22 -8.12
CA ALA A 106 -17.59 -9.68 -6.85
C ALA A 106 -18.18 -10.77 -5.93
N ALA A 107 -18.79 -11.79 -6.54
CA ALA A 107 -19.23 -13.01 -5.87
C ALA A 107 -18.95 -14.23 -6.75
N SER A 108 -18.49 -15.31 -6.15
CA SER A 108 -18.26 -16.59 -6.80
C SER A 108 -18.85 -17.72 -5.97
N ALA A 109 -19.60 -18.61 -6.62
CA ALA A 109 -20.14 -19.84 -6.03
C ALA A 109 -19.07 -20.94 -5.86
N ALA A 110 -17.83 -20.69 -6.34
CA ALA A 110 -16.75 -21.65 -6.15
C ALA A 110 -16.60 -21.99 -4.66
N ALA A 111 -16.50 -23.27 -4.35
CA ALA A 111 -16.34 -23.76 -2.98
C ALA A 111 -15.23 -23.00 -2.23
N PRO A 112 -15.36 -22.80 -0.91
CA PRO A 112 -14.26 -22.35 -0.08
C PRO A 112 -13.03 -23.23 -0.33
N ALA A 113 -11.82 -22.70 -0.15
CA ALA A 113 -10.62 -23.52 -0.18
C ALA A 113 -10.79 -24.70 0.80
N ALA A 114 -10.47 -25.91 0.37
CA ALA A 114 -10.66 -27.13 1.18
C ALA A 114 -9.86 -27.11 2.50
N ALA A 115 -8.83 -26.25 2.60
CA ALA A 115 -8.05 -26.04 3.80
C ALA A 115 -7.76 -24.54 3.95
N PRO A 116 -7.58 -24.03 5.20
CA PRO A 116 -7.15 -22.67 5.42
C PRO A 116 -5.77 -22.47 4.75
N PRO A 117 -5.50 -21.26 4.19
CA PRO A 117 -4.20 -20.98 3.61
C PRO A 117 -3.10 -21.10 4.69
N PRO A 118 -1.91 -21.57 4.35
CA PRO A 118 -0.83 -21.69 5.31
C PRO A 118 -0.41 -20.30 5.83
N PRO A 119 0.10 -20.21 7.06
CA PRO A 119 0.69 -18.98 7.56
C PRO A 119 1.80 -18.45 6.65
N GLY A 120 2.06 -17.14 6.72
CA GLY A 120 3.18 -16.50 6.07
C GLY A 120 4.54 -16.89 6.68
N GLY A 121 5.54 -16.05 6.46
CA GLY A 121 6.88 -16.23 7.02
C GLY A 121 7.93 -16.71 6.03
N GLY A 122 7.57 -16.87 4.76
CA GLY A 122 8.51 -17.22 3.68
C GLY A 122 9.66 -16.23 3.54
N TRP A 123 9.43 -14.97 3.92
CA TRP A 123 10.43 -13.90 3.91
C TRP A 123 11.70 -14.22 4.72
N ARG A 124 11.61 -15.06 5.77
CA ARG A 124 12.77 -15.45 6.59
C ARG A 124 13.78 -16.29 5.82
N ARG A 125 13.34 -17.00 4.79
CA ARG A 125 14.15 -17.87 3.94
C ARG A 125 14.47 -17.25 2.58
N LEU A 126 13.89 -16.08 2.26
CA LEU A 126 14.20 -15.31 1.06
C LEU A 126 15.64 -14.80 1.15
N ARG A 127 16.46 -15.06 0.13
CA ARG A 127 17.85 -14.66 0.07
C ARG A 127 18.07 -13.62 -1.02
N LEU A 128 18.82 -12.58 -0.69
CA LEU A 128 19.25 -11.53 -1.60
C LEU A 128 20.79 -11.47 -1.56
N GLU A 129 21.41 -11.54 -2.71
CA GLU A 129 22.83 -11.36 -2.90
C GLU A 129 23.07 -10.06 -3.68
N GLU A 130 23.60 -9.05 -2.99
CA GLU A 130 23.69 -7.68 -3.51
C GLU A 130 24.66 -7.56 -4.68
N ALA A 131 25.85 -8.18 -4.57
CA ALA A 131 26.90 -8.07 -5.57
C ALA A 131 26.46 -8.56 -6.96
N SER A 132 25.70 -9.63 -7.02
CA SER A 132 25.19 -10.23 -8.26
C SER A 132 23.74 -9.85 -8.58
N ARG A 133 23.04 -9.17 -7.68
CA ARG A 133 21.59 -8.99 -7.71
C ARG A 133 20.83 -10.30 -7.86
N THR A 134 21.33 -11.35 -7.24
CA THR A 134 20.67 -12.65 -7.25
C THR A 134 19.63 -12.73 -6.14
N VAL A 135 18.44 -13.21 -6.49
CA VAL A 135 17.33 -13.45 -5.58
C VAL A 135 16.99 -14.94 -5.59
N THR A 136 16.85 -15.53 -4.39
CA THR A 136 16.37 -16.91 -4.25
C THR A 136 15.10 -16.91 -3.40
N LEU A 137 13.96 -17.19 -4.04
CA LEU A 137 12.72 -17.48 -3.33
C LEU A 137 12.75 -18.94 -2.86
N PRO A 138 12.28 -19.26 -1.65
CA PRO A 138 12.08 -20.65 -1.25
C PRO A 138 11.09 -21.35 -2.19
N ALA A 139 11.27 -22.64 -2.41
CA ALA A 139 10.32 -23.44 -3.19
C ALA A 139 8.88 -23.29 -2.62
N GLY A 140 7.89 -23.14 -3.50
CA GLY A 140 6.49 -22.95 -3.14
C GLY A 140 6.13 -21.54 -2.63
N VAL A 141 7.11 -20.67 -2.39
CA VAL A 141 6.87 -19.28 -1.96
C VAL A 141 6.71 -18.37 -3.17
N GLY A 142 5.76 -17.45 -3.09
CA GLY A 142 5.59 -16.38 -4.07
C GLY A 142 5.55 -15.01 -3.41
N VAL A 143 6.04 -13.99 -4.12
CA VAL A 143 6.11 -12.60 -3.66
C VAL A 143 5.00 -11.77 -4.27
N ASP A 144 4.33 -11.00 -3.42
CA ASP A 144 3.43 -9.89 -3.77
C ASP A 144 3.97 -8.59 -3.19
N LEU A 145 4.17 -7.59 -4.02
CA LEU A 145 4.72 -6.29 -3.65
C LEU A 145 3.65 -5.19 -3.50
N GLY A 146 2.36 -5.56 -3.55
CA GLY A 146 1.24 -4.63 -3.51
C GLY A 146 1.08 -3.83 -2.22
N GLY A 147 1.87 -4.09 -1.20
CA GLY A 147 1.86 -3.33 0.07
C GLY A 147 3.10 -2.46 0.29
N ILE A 148 3.90 -2.20 -0.76
CA ILE A 148 5.09 -1.34 -0.69
C ILE A 148 5.43 -0.69 -2.04
N ALA A 149 5.13 -1.37 -3.16
CA ALA A 149 5.59 -0.93 -4.47
C ALA A 149 4.94 0.39 -4.92
N LYS A 150 3.67 0.63 -4.55
CA LYS A 150 3.00 1.90 -4.87
C LYS A 150 3.63 3.08 -4.13
N GLY A 151 3.87 2.93 -2.84
CA GLY A 151 4.53 3.96 -2.03
C GLY A 151 5.95 4.26 -2.53
N MET A 152 6.73 3.23 -2.88
CA MET A 152 8.05 3.42 -3.47
C MET A 152 7.97 4.12 -4.84
N ALA A 153 6.98 3.80 -5.68
CA ALA A 153 6.78 4.46 -6.97
C ALA A 153 6.39 5.94 -6.80
N VAL A 154 5.52 6.25 -5.82
CA VAL A 154 5.16 7.62 -5.44
C VAL A 154 6.38 8.39 -4.96
N ASP A 155 7.20 7.81 -4.09
CA ASP A 155 8.44 8.42 -3.62
C ASP A 155 9.41 8.72 -4.77
N ALA A 156 9.62 7.74 -5.65
CA ALA A 156 10.48 7.89 -6.83
C ALA A 156 9.94 8.97 -7.80
N ALA A 157 8.63 9.02 -7.99
CA ALA A 157 7.98 10.03 -8.82
C ALA A 157 8.15 11.44 -8.24
N ALA A 158 7.89 11.60 -6.94
CA ALA A 158 8.10 12.86 -6.24
C ALA A 158 9.56 13.31 -6.33
N GLY A 159 10.53 12.41 -6.10
CA GLY A 159 11.95 12.68 -6.26
C GLY A 159 12.32 13.15 -7.68
N ARG A 160 11.75 12.53 -8.73
CA ARG A 160 11.98 12.96 -10.13
C ARG A 160 11.35 14.32 -10.44
N LEU A 161 10.21 14.66 -9.85
CA LEU A 161 9.61 15.99 -9.99
C LEU A 161 10.49 17.04 -9.32
N ALA A 162 10.95 16.78 -8.09
CA ALA A 162 11.85 17.68 -7.36
C ALA A 162 13.16 17.92 -8.12
N ALA A 163 13.79 16.85 -8.62
CA ALA A 163 15.03 16.94 -9.42
C ALA A 163 14.85 17.70 -10.75
N ALA A 164 13.61 17.76 -11.27
CA ALA A 164 13.26 18.53 -12.46
C ALA A 164 12.83 19.98 -12.14
N GLY A 165 12.96 20.44 -10.88
CA GLY A 165 12.51 21.75 -10.43
C GLY A 165 10.97 21.91 -10.46
N ILE A 166 10.22 20.83 -10.48
CA ILE A 166 8.76 20.84 -10.47
C ILE A 166 8.25 20.75 -9.01
N GLY A 167 7.81 21.85 -8.48
CA GLY A 167 7.20 22.02 -7.16
C GLY A 167 6.64 23.43 -7.01
N PRO A 168 5.67 23.60 -6.09
CA PRO A 168 4.98 22.59 -5.27
C PRO A 168 4.18 21.59 -6.08
N ALA A 169 4.14 20.35 -5.60
CA ALA A 169 3.44 19.25 -6.28
C ALA A 169 2.96 18.16 -5.30
N MET A 170 1.96 17.39 -5.73
CA MET A 170 1.51 16.16 -5.06
C MET A 170 1.41 15.02 -6.08
N VAL A 171 1.91 13.85 -5.70
CA VAL A 171 1.68 12.59 -6.42
C VAL A 171 0.85 11.68 -5.52
N ASN A 172 -0.26 11.17 -6.03
CA ASN A 172 -1.17 10.28 -5.30
C ASN A 172 -1.51 9.07 -6.16
N ALA A 173 -1.31 7.88 -5.63
CA ALA A 173 -1.65 6.60 -6.26
C ALA A 173 -2.69 5.86 -5.41
N GLY A 174 -3.97 6.21 -5.60
CA GLY A 174 -5.09 5.54 -4.94
C GLY A 174 -5.17 5.73 -3.42
N GLY A 175 -4.65 6.83 -2.89
CA GLY A 175 -4.61 7.15 -1.47
C GLY A 175 -3.21 7.03 -0.84
N ASP A 176 -2.24 6.47 -1.56
CA ASP A 176 -0.82 6.51 -1.19
C ASP A 176 -0.21 7.74 -1.86
N LEU A 177 0.17 8.75 -1.09
CA LEU A 177 0.55 10.05 -1.64
C LEU A 177 1.79 10.64 -0.99
N ARG A 178 2.46 11.52 -1.74
CA ARG A 178 3.56 12.36 -1.26
C ARG A 178 3.42 13.78 -1.77
N VAL A 179 3.72 14.74 -0.89
CA VAL A 179 3.71 16.17 -1.22
C VAL A 179 5.12 16.73 -1.32
N LEU A 180 5.29 17.74 -2.18
CA LEU A 180 6.51 18.50 -2.41
C LEU A 180 6.20 19.99 -2.23
N GLY A 181 6.90 20.65 -1.32
CA GLY A 181 6.69 22.06 -1.03
C GLY A 181 5.28 22.36 -0.55
N ARG A 182 4.98 23.64 -0.32
CA ARG A 182 3.65 24.11 0.10
C ARG A 182 2.85 24.60 -1.11
N PRO A 183 1.52 24.43 -1.10
CA PRO A 183 0.68 24.94 -2.18
C PRO A 183 0.76 26.48 -2.26
N PRO A 184 0.48 27.08 -3.43
CA PRO A 184 0.38 28.54 -3.56
C PRO A 184 -0.65 29.12 -2.58
N GLY A 185 -0.34 30.29 -2.04
CA GLY A 185 -1.16 30.93 -1.01
C GLY A 185 -0.78 30.56 0.42
N GLY A 186 0.20 29.65 0.58
CA GLY A 186 0.66 29.18 1.90
C GLY A 186 -0.23 28.08 2.49
N GLY A 187 0.07 27.71 3.73
CA GLY A 187 -0.63 26.60 4.41
C GLY A 187 -0.14 25.22 4.01
N ASP A 188 -0.92 24.22 4.37
CA ASP A 188 -0.63 22.80 4.16
C ASP A 188 -1.55 22.22 3.10
N TRP A 189 -1.19 21.05 2.56
CA TRP A 189 -2.03 20.33 1.60
C TRP A 189 -3.25 19.76 2.31
N PRO A 190 -4.49 20.12 1.91
CA PRO A 190 -5.69 19.53 2.50
C PRO A 190 -5.94 18.15 1.91
N ILE A 191 -5.75 17.10 2.70
CA ILE A 191 -5.95 15.72 2.29
C ILE A 191 -7.24 15.17 2.87
N ALA A 192 -8.19 14.79 2.02
CA ALA A 192 -9.44 14.19 2.44
C ALA A 192 -9.30 12.67 2.63
N ILE A 193 -9.84 12.14 3.72
CA ILE A 193 -9.91 10.73 4.06
C ILE A 193 -11.39 10.38 4.23
N ASP A 194 -11.88 9.46 3.39
CA ASP A 194 -13.26 8.99 3.43
C ASP A 194 -13.38 7.62 4.11
N ALA A 195 -14.35 7.48 5.00
CA ALA A 195 -14.72 6.20 5.63
C ALA A 195 -16.21 6.20 6.00
N PRO A 196 -16.79 5.07 6.43
CA PRO A 196 -18.22 5.00 6.83
C PRO A 196 -18.63 6.02 7.89
N GLY A 197 -17.72 6.47 8.75
CA GLY A 197 -17.93 7.52 9.75
C GLY A 197 -17.91 8.95 9.20
N GLY A 198 -17.84 9.16 7.89
CA GLY A 198 -17.80 10.45 7.23
C GLY A 198 -16.44 10.78 6.60
N ARG A 199 -16.22 12.08 6.35
CA ARG A 199 -14.97 12.62 5.78
C ARG A 199 -14.18 13.41 6.82
N VAL A 200 -12.88 13.17 6.84
CA VAL A 200 -11.90 13.94 7.62
C VAL A 200 -10.95 14.63 6.65
N THR A 201 -10.68 15.91 6.84
CA THR A 201 -9.65 16.63 6.08
C THR A 201 -8.46 16.91 6.97
N VAL A 202 -7.28 16.47 6.54
CA VAL A 202 -6.04 16.55 7.31
C VAL A 202 -5.05 17.46 6.57
N PRO A 203 -4.47 18.48 7.23
CA PRO A 203 -3.39 19.25 6.64
C PRO A 203 -2.10 18.45 6.64
N LEU A 204 -1.46 18.34 5.48
CA LEU A 204 -0.15 17.69 5.31
C LEU A 204 0.87 18.73 4.87
N ALA A 205 1.76 19.14 5.78
CA ALA A 205 2.78 20.15 5.52
C ALA A 205 3.91 19.61 4.62
N ALA A 206 4.32 18.38 4.87
CA ALA A 206 5.42 17.69 4.18
C ALA A 206 5.33 16.19 4.39
N GLY A 207 6.12 15.43 3.63
CA GLY A 207 6.17 13.97 3.76
C GLY A 207 5.14 13.27 2.91
N ALA A 208 4.57 12.19 3.45
CA ALA A 208 3.69 11.28 2.73
C ALA A 208 2.58 10.75 3.63
N MET A 209 1.53 10.26 3.00
CA MET A 209 0.40 9.61 3.66
C MET A 209 0.01 8.37 2.85
N ALA A 210 -0.39 7.30 3.54
CA ALA A 210 -0.94 6.12 2.88
C ALA A 210 -2.09 5.53 3.67
N THR A 211 -3.02 4.89 2.96
CA THR A 211 -4.20 4.27 3.56
C THR A 211 -4.34 2.81 3.16
N SER A 212 -4.33 1.93 4.14
CA SER A 212 -4.71 0.52 3.99
C SER A 212 -6.13 0.31 4.46
N GLY A 213 -6.97 -0.30 3.61
CA GLY A 213 -8.37 -0.50 3.96
C GLY A 213 -9.08 -1.52 3.07
N THR A 214 -10.26 -1.92 3.50
CA THR A 214 -11.07 -2.94 2.83
C THR A 214 -12.08 -2.36 1.84
N GLY A 215 -12.24 -1.04 1.75
CA GLY A 215 -13.29 -0.40 0.96
C GLY A 215 -13.25 -0.64 -0.56
N ARG A 216 -12.08 -0.95 -1.13
CA ARG A 216 -11.90 -1.07 -2.59
C ARG A 216 -11.71 -2.50 -3.09
N ARG A 217 -11.09 -3.40 -2.33
CA ARG A 217 -10.71 -4.75 -2.78
C ARG A 217 -11.34 -5.79 -1.87
N ARG A 218 -12.64 -5.97 -2.05
CA ARG A 218 -13.47 -6.98 -1.39
C ARG A 218 -14.14 -7.86 -2.44
N TRP A 219 -14.24 -9.15 -2.15
CA TRP A 219 -14.99 -10.12 -2.95
C TRP A 219 -15.64 -11.15 -2.04
N SER A 220 -16.53 -11.98 -2.59
CA SER A 220 -17.11 -13.11 -1.90
C SER A 220 -16.79 -14.40 -2.64
N ARG A 221 -16.40 -15.45 -1.90
CA ARG A 221 -16.19 -16.79 -2.45
C ARG A 221 -16.82 -17.83 -1.52
N GLY A 222 -17.71 -18.66 -2.05
CA GLY A 222 -18.43 -19.65 -1.25
C GLY A 222 -19.26 -19.04 -0.11
N GLY A 223 -19.84 -17.84 -0.31
CA GLY A 223 -20.61 -17.11 0.70
C GLY A 223 -19.77 -16.34 1.72
N GLU A 224 -18.44 -16.55 1.77
CA GLU A 224 -17.55 -15.85 2.70
C GLU A 224 -17.03 -14.55 2.11
N ARG A 225 -17.10 -13.45 2.88
CA ARG A 225 -16.49 -12.17 2.53
C ARG A 225 -14.97 -12.23 2.70
N ARG A 226 -14.24 -11.70 1.73
CA ARG A 226 -12.79 -11.69 1.69
C ARG A 226 -12.27 -10.32 1.28
N HIS A 227 -11.02 -10.04 1.64
CA HIS A 227 -10.28 -8.85 1.21
C HIS A 227 -8.78 -9.17 1.13
N HIS A 228 -8.02 -8.29 0.50
CA HIS A 228 -6.60 -8.46 0.18
C HIS A 228 -5.62 -8.21 1.33
N LEU A 229 -6.09 -7.69 2.47
CA LEU A 229 -5.25 -7.45 3.65
C LEU A 229 -5.22 -8.71 4.50
N LEU A 230 -4.21 -9.55 4.29
CA LEU A 230 -4.07 -10.82 4.99
C LEU A 230 -3.26 -10.64 6.28
N ASP A 231 -3.63 -11.42 7.30
CA ASP A 231 -2.82 -11.60 8.50
C ASP A 231 -1.77 -12.69 8.23
N PRO A 232 -0.47 -12.36 8.22
CA PRO A 232 0.57 -13.35 7.97
C PRO A 232 0.63 -14.49 9.00
N ARG A 233 0.07 -14.30 10.19
CA ARG A 233 0.03 -15.33 11.24
C ARG A 233 -0.93 -16.47 10.90
N THR A 234 -1.97 -16.18 10.13
CA THR A 234 -3.03 -17.13 9.78
C THR A 234 -3.09 -17.44 8.29
N GLY A 235 -2.55 -16.56 7.43
CA GLY A 235 -2.71 -16.61 5.99
C GLY A 235 -4.08 -16.17 5.48
N ALA A 236 -5.01 -15.83 6.37
CA ALA A 236 -6.38 -15.45 6.08
C ALA A 236 -6.56 -13.91 6.08
N PRO A 237 -7.68 -13.39 5.54
CA PRO A 237 -8.03 -11.97 5.69
C PRO A 237 -8.06 -11.55 7.16
N ALA A 238 -7.49 -10.38 7.47
CA ALA A 238 -7.41 -9.87 8.83
C ALA A 238 -8.79 -9.44 9.34
N GLY A 239 -9.33 -10.14 10.33
CA GLY A 239 -10.64 -9.88 10.93
C GLY A 239 -10.56 -8.82 12.03
N THR A 240 -10.30 -7.55 11.69
CA THR A 240 -10.02 -6.49 12.66
C THR A 240 -11.21 -5.57 12.95
N GLY A 241 -12.31 -5.66 12.19
CA GLY A 241 -13.43 -4.72 12.28
C GLY A 241 -13.09 -3.30 11.78
N LEU A 242 -11.89 -3.11 11.22
CA LEU A 242 -11.46 -1.84 10.65
C LEU A 242 -11.88 -1.70 9.19
N TRP A 243 -12.38 -0.51 8.85
CA TRP A 243 -12.55 -0.09 7.47
C TRP A 243 -11.22 0.30 6.84
N SER A 244 -10.46 1.15 7.54
CA SER A 244 -9.15 1.60 7.07
C SER A 244 -8.26 2.10 8.20
N VAL A 245 -6.95 2.13 7.91
CA VAL A 245 -5.94 2.83 8.70
C VAL A 245 -5.15 3.74 7.76
N THR A 246 -5.07 5.01 8.12
CA THR A 246 -4.26 6.03 7.42
C THR A 246 -3.06 6.39 8.28
N VAL A 247 -1.87 6.45 7.70
CA VAL A 247 -0.63 6.78 8.39
C VAL A 247 0.12 7.89 7.66
N VAL A 248 0.69 8.82 8.42
CA VAL A 248 1.62 9.85 7.94
C VAL A 248 3.05 9.42 8.25
N ALA A 249 3.96 9.58 7.27
CA ALA A 249 5.37 9.22 7.42
C ALA A 249 6.27 10.11 6.54
N PRO A 250 7.60 10.11 6.76
CA PRO A 250 8.56 10.82 5.90
C PRO A 250 8.55 10.35 4.44
N THR A 251 8.26 9.07 4.19
CA THR A 251 8.16 8.49 2.84
C THR A 251 6.85 7.73 2.65
N CYS A 252 6.38 7.66 1.40
CA CYS A 252 5.15 6.97 1.07
C CYS A 252 5.27 5.45 1.26
N ALA A 253 6.42 4.87 0.95
CA ALA A 253 6.70 3.45 1.21
C ALA A 253 6.61 3.12 2.71
N GLN A 254 7.12 3.98 3.58
CA GLN A 254 7.02 3.80 5.03
C GLN A 254 5.57 3.92 5.51
N ALA A 255 4.82 4.91 5.00
CA ALA A 255 3.41 5.08 5.31
C ALA A 255 2.58 3.87 4.86
N GLU A 256 2.80 3.35 3.63
CA GLU A 256 2.07 2.20 3.07
C GLU A 256 2.28 0.94 3.92
N VAL A 257 3.54 0.63 4.25
CA VAL A 257 3.86 -0.51 5.13
C VAL A 257 3.25 -0.34 6.52
N ALA A 258 3.41 0.85 7.12
CA ALA A 258 2.91 1.11 8.48
C ALA A 258 1.37 1.06 8.55
N ALA A 259 0.67 1.59 7.55
CA ALA A 259 -0.78 1.52 7.47
C ALA A 259 -1.27 0.05 7.35
N LYS A 260 -0.61 -0.76 6.52
CA LYS A 260 -0.92 -2.19 6.38
C LYS A 260 -0.66 -2.95 7.68
N VAL A 261 0.48 -2.74 8.32
CA VAL A 261 0.82 -3.38 9.61
C VAL A 261 -0.19 -2.99 10.69
N ALA A 262 -0.48 -1.70 10.83
CA ALA A 262 -1.44 -1.22 11.82
C ALA A 262 -2.85 -1.79 11.58
N PHE A 263 -3.26 -1.93 10.32
CA PHE A 263 -4.52 -2.58 9.97
C PHE A 263 -4.55 -4.06 10.38
N VAL A 264 -3.50 -4.82 10.06
CA VAL A 264 -3.40 -6.26 10.35
C VAL A 264 -3.36 -6.53 11.86
N LEU A 265 -2.71 -5.65 12.63
CA LEU A 265 -2.62 -5.78 14.08
C LEU A 265 -3.91 -5.38 14.81
N GLY A 266 -4.88 -4.80 14.09
CA GLY A 266 -6.11 -4.28 14.67
C GLY A 266 -5.90 -2.96 15.43
N GLU A 267 -6.98 -2.42 16.00
CA GLU A 267 -6.98 -1.07 16.57
C GLU A 267 -5.97 -0.89 17.70
N ASP A 268 -5.98 -1.77 18.71
CA ASP A 268 -5.07 -1.64 19.86
C ASP A 268 -3.63 -2.01 19.53
N GLY A 269 -3.42 -3.13 18.84
CA GLY A 269 -2.10 -3.57 18.40
C GLY A 269 -1.46 -2.60 17.43
N GLY A 270 -2.25 -2.09 16.47
CA GLY A 270 -1.85 -1.09 15.50
C GLY A 270 -1.51 0.25 16.15
N ALA A 271 -2.34 0.74 17.07
CA ALA A 271 -2.03 1.97 17.81
C ALA A 271 -0.75 1.82 18.65
N GLY A 272 -0.54 0.65 19.26
CA GLY A 272 0.71 0.32 19.96
C GLY A 272 1.93 0.34 19.05
N PHE A 273 1.81 -0.26 17.85
CA PHE A 273 2.85 -0.23 16.83
C PHE A 273 3.18 1.20 16.38
N LEU A 274 2.16 2.00 16.06
CA LEU A 274 2.35 3.39 15.61
C LEU A 274 3.00 4.27 16.69
N ARG A 275 2.62 4.09 17.97
CA ARG A 275 3.28 4.81 19.08
C ARG A 275 4.78 4.46 19.19
N ARG A 276 5.14 3.17 19.06
CA ARG A 276 6.56 2.76 19.12
C ARG A 276 7.38 3.27 17.95
N THR A 277 6.77 3.44 16.79
CA THR A 277 7.45 3.95 15.58
C THR A 277 7.39 5.47 15.45
N GLY A 278 6.60 6.16 16.31
CA GLY A 278 6.41 7.62 16.25
C GLY A 278 5.65 8.08 15.01
N LEU A 279 4.87 7.20 14.35
CA LEU A 279 4.14 7.52 13.13
C LEU A 279 2.68 7.87 13.44
N PRO A 280 2.23 9.11 13.15
CA PRO A 280 0.83 9.49 13.32
C PRO A 280 -0.10 8.62 12.49
N GLY A 281 -1.19 8.15 13.08
CA GLY A 281 -2.16 7.32 12.38
C GLY A 281 -3.60 7.53 12.81
N LEU A 282 -4.51 7.25 11.88
CA LEU A 282 -5.95 7.37 12.04
C LEU A 282 -6.62 6.05 11.66
N PHE A 283 -7.37 5.48 12.58
CA PHE A 283 -8.18 4.27 12.40
C PHE A 283 -9.62 4.65 12.14
N ALA A 284 -10.24 4.04 11.15
CA ALA A 284 -11.67 4.12 10.88
C ALA A 284 -12.30 2.71 11.03
N GLY A 285 -13.34 2.59 11.83
CA GLY A 285 -14.07 1.34 12.05
C GLY A 285 -15.10 1.05 10.94
N GLU A 286 -15.44 -0.21 10.69
CA GLU A 286 -16.50 -0.61 9.73
C GLU A 286 -17.89 -0.13 10.17
N ALA A 287 -18.15 -0.06 11.47
CA ALA A 287 -19.39 0.46 12.04
C ALA A 287 -19.43 2.00 12.13
N GLY A 288 -18.44 2.68 11.55
CA GLY A 288 -18.19 4.09 11.78
C GLY A 288 -17.31 4.33 13.02
N GLY A 289 -17.00 5.57 13.31
CA GLY A 289 -16.09 5.93 14.38
C GLY A 289 -14.63 6.03 13.93
N TRP A 290 -13.91 6.89 14.65
CA TRP A 290 -12.53 7.24 14.35
C TRP A 290 -11.69 7.19 15.62
N ARG A 291 -10.46 6.70 15.50
CA ARG A 291 -9.47 6.71 16.58
C ARG A 291 -8.13 7.20 16.09
N ALA A 292 -7.63 8.24 16.72
CA ALA A 292 -6.30 8.79 16.49
C ALA A 292 -5.22 8.08 17.32
N ALA A 293 -4.01 7.97 16.80
CA ALA A 293 -2.86 7.40 17.50
C ALA A 293 -1.57 8.15 17.15
N ALA A 294 -0.59 8.09 18.06
CA ALA A 294 0.79 8.55 17.86
C ALA A 294 0.92 10.01 17.38
N GLY A 295 0.22 10.94 18.01
CA GLY A 295 0.32 12.37 17.67
C GLY A 295 -0.49 12.80 16.44
N TRP A 296 -1.41 11.96 15.97
CA TRP A 296 -2.39 12.41 14.97
C TRP A 296 -3.18 13.62 15.50
N PRO A 297 -3.39 14.67 14.71
CA PRO A 297 -4.07 15.87 15.19
C PRO A 297 -5.53 15.59 15.56
N ALA A 298 -5.85 15.57 16.85
CA ALA A 298 -7.20 15.22 17.35
C ALA A 298 -8.29 16.16 16.84
N TRP A 299 -7.95 17.41 16.56
CA TRP A 299 -8.88 18.43 16.03
C TRP A 299 -9.34 18.17 14.59
N THR A 300 -8.70 17.21 13.90
CA THR A 300 -9.13 16.78 12.55
C THR A 300 -10.26 15.75 12.60
N LEU A 301 -10.57 15.19 13.76
CA LEU A 301 -11.61 14.19 13.89
C LEU A 301 -13.00 14.84 13.77
N PRO A 302 -13.99 14.15 13.15
CA PRO A 302 -15.36 14.63 13.20
C PRO A 302 -15.84 14.69 14.65
N GLU A 303 -16.62 15.69 14.98
CA GLU A 303 -17.30 15.73 16.28
C GLU A 303 -18.08 14.41 16.47
N ARG A 304 -17.91 13.77 17.63
CA ARG A 304 -18.72 12.59 17.96
C ARG A 304 -20.17 13.01 17.91
N PRO A 305 -21.05 12.29 17.17
CA PRO A 305 -22.48 12.56 17.29
C PRO A 305 -22.84 12.43 18.77
N VAL A 306 -23.35 13.51 19.35
CA VAL A 306 -23.89 13.50 20.70
C VAL A 306 -25.02 12.47 20.68
N ALA A 307 -24.87 11.37 21.43
CA ALA A 307 -25.95 10.41 21.61
C ALA A 307 -27.16 11.22 22.14
N ARG A 308 -28.19 11.36 21.31
CA ARG A 308 -29.45 11.91 21.80
C ARG A 308 -30.04 10.86 22.75
N CYS A 309 -30.04 11.17 24.04
CA CYS A 309 -30.78 10.43 25.05
C CYS A 309 -32.26 10.37 24.72
#